data_3bc6a8da3f32f4dc09a45206830251bf
#
_entry.id   3bc6a8da3f32f4dc09a45206830251bf
#
_cell.length_a   1.000
_cell.length_b   1.000
_cell.length_c   1.000
_cell.angle_alpha   90.00
_cell.angle_beta   90.00
_cell.angle_gamma   90.00
#
_symmetry.space_group_name_H-M   'P 1'
#
loop_
_entity.id
_entity.type
_entity.pdbx_description
1 polymer ?
#
loop_
_entity_poly.entity_id
_entity_poly.type
_entity_poly.pdbx_seq_one_letter_code
_entity_poly.pdbx_strand_id
1 'polypeptide(L)'
;MDEKKKIEELVKTLNEASEAYYNGQDEIMSNYEWDGMFDELTRLEEKTGYILPESPTQNAGFEESNGEREAHEYPALSLAKTKRISDLQVWAGERPVWLSWKLDGLTLVVTYDNGKLVKILTRGNGTVGSNITFMKDAIEGIPKTVKYKGHLVVRGEAAITYTDFELINDTIEDDDEKYANPRNLASGTLGLDKSNLDKVKERHIHFYAFTLVHLDETMSSWGERMDYLEKLGFTTVAHELTDAKGLEEVVERWTKKVENGEMDIPVDGLVICYEDNDYAQTGSVTGHHASRAGYAFKWQDVSAETTLKYVEWSCAASTISPVAVFEPVALEGTTVSRASLCNISEMERLGIGEDGKTTLDIIKANKIIPKCIGVKKKEGTFTIPEFCPVCHARTEIRISEH
;
A
#
# COMPACT_ATOMS: atom_id res chain seq x y z
N MET A 1 -10.60 30.96 4.06
CA MET A 1 -11.51 29.86 3.62
C MET A 1 -12.20 29.35 4.87
N ASP A 2 -13.48 29.07 4.84
CA ASP A 2 -14.17 28.50 6.01
C ASP A 2 -13.60 27.12 6.29
N GLU A 3 -13.17 26.83 7.53
CA GLU A 3 -12.54 25.56 7.90
C GLU A 3 -13.44 24.37 7.58
N LYS A 4 -14.75 24.54 7.65
CA LYS A 4 -15.69 23.48 7.25
C LYS A 4 -15.67 23.16 5.77
N LYS A 5 -15.61 24.19 4.91
CA LYS A 5 -15.46 23.97 3.46
C LYS A 5 -14.15 23.27 3.12
N LYS A 6 -13.08 23.61 3.84
CA LYS A 6 -11.80 22.95 3.66
C LYS A 6 -11.85 21.47 4.06
N ILE A 7 -12.56 21.14 5.14
CA ILE A 7 -12.83 19.73 5.53
C ILE A 7 -13.61 19.00 4.42
N GLU A 8 -14.67 19.61 3.89
CA GLU A 8 -15.48 19.01 2.81
C GLU A 8 -14.65 18.74 1.54
N GLU A 9 -13.79 19.70 1.15
CA GLU A 9 -12.88 19.53 0.01
C GLU A 9 -11.84 18.45 0.25
N LEU A 10 -11.21 18.40 1.43
CA LEU A 10 -10.24 17.38 1.80
C LEU A 10 -10.87 15.98 1.81
N VAL A 11 -12.05 15.82 2.43
CA VAL A 11 -12.78 14.55 2.47
C VAL A 11 -13.08 14.05 1.06
N LYS A 12 -13.59 14.92 0.19
CA LYS A 12 -13.87 14.56 -1.21
C LYS A 12 -12.61 14.11 -1.94
N THR A 13 -11.55 14.91 -1.89
CA THR A 13 -10.29 14.63 -2.61
C THR A 13 -9.62 13.36 -2.10
N LEU A 14 -9.58 13.14 -0.78
CA LEU A 14 -8.99 11.94 -0.19
C LEU A 14 -9.79 10.68 -0.50
N ASN A 15 -11.13 10.77 -0.55
CA ASN A 15 -11.96 9.63 -0.91
C ASN A 15 -11.81 9.27 -2.39
N GLU A 16 -11.80 10.24 -3.30
CA GLU A 16 -11.56 10.02 -4.73
C GLU A 16 -10.19 9.38 -4.96
N ALA A 17 -9.14 9.87 -4.31
CA ALA A 17 -7.81 9.30 -4.40
C ALA A 17 -7.72 7.89 -3.80
N SER A 18 -8.39 7.65 -2.68
CA SER A 18 -8.46 6.32 -2.07
C SER A 18 -9.20 5.31 -2.96
N GLU A 19 -10.31 5.74 -3.58
CA GLU A 19 -11.07 4.91 -4.51
C GLU A 19 -10.22 4.52 -5.72
N ALA A 20 -9.52 5.46 -6.35
CA ALA A 20 -8.61 5.17 -7.45
C ALA A 20 -7.49 4.21 -7.02
N TYR A 21 -6.86 4.47 -5.86
CA TYR A 21 -5.77 3.64 -5.34
C TYR A 21 -6.21 2.20 -5.03
N TYR A 22 -7.37 2.01 -4.38
CA TYR A 22 -7.86 0.68 -4.01
C TYR A 22 -8.44 -0.11 -5.19
N ASN A 23 -8.92 0.57 -6.22
CA ASN A 23 -9.51 -0.06 -7.42
C ASN A 23 -8.47 -0.30 -8.53
N GLY A 24 -7.17 -0.07 -8.25
CA GLY A 24 -6.10 -0.29 -9.22
C GLY A 24 -6.12 0.66 -10.42
N GLN A 25 -6.80 1.81 -10.27
CA GLN A 25 -6.78 2.90 -11.25
C GLN A 25 -5.48 3.72 -11.13
N ASP A 26 -5.27 4.63 -12.06
CA ASP A 26 -4.14 5.54 -11.98
C ASP A 26 -4.17 6.35 -10.69
N GLU A 27 -3.02 6.45 -10.01
CA GLU A 27 -2.90 7.22 -8.78
C GLU A 27 -3.20 8.70 -9.03
N ILE A 28 -4.28 9.22 -8.44
CA ILE A 28 -4.66 10.64 -8.52
C ILE A 28 -3.64 11.51 -7.78
N MET A 29 -3.03 10.97 -6.72
CA MET A 29 -1.98 11.63 -5.94
C MET A 29 -1.02 10.59 -5.33
N SER A 30 0.17 11.03 -4.95
CA SER A 30 1.12 10.17 -4.25
C SER A 30 0.67 9.86 -2.82
N ASN A 31 1.13 8.74 -2.27
CA ASN A 31 0.91 8.40 -0.85
C ASN A 31 1.38 9.53 0.09
N TYR A 32 2.45 10.24 -0.28
CA TYR A 32 2.97 11.38 0.48
C TYR A 32 1.96 12.54 0.53
N GLU A 33 1.37 12.89 -0.62
CA GLU A 33 0.36 13.96 -0.70
C GLU A 33 -0.90 13.55 0.04
N TRP A 34 -1.31 12.28 -0.12
CA TRP A 34 -2.47 11.73 0.58
C TRP A 34 -2.28 11.76 2.10
N ASP A 35 -1.13 11.29 2.60
CA ASP A 35 -0.80 11.32 4.04
C ASP A 35 -0.78 12.77 4.58
N GLY A 36 -0.21 13.73 3.82
CA GLY A 36 -0.18 15.13 4.20
C GLY A 36 -1.58 15.77 4.28
N MET A 37 -2.44 15.46 3.31
CA MET A 37 -3.84 15.93 3.31
C MET A 37 -4.67 15.26 4.41
N PHE A 38 -4.42 13.98 4.69
CA PHE A 38 -5.08 13.22 5.76
C PHE A 38 -4.71 13.77 7.14
N ASP A 39 -3.43 14.08 7.38
CA ASP A 39 -2.98 14.72 8.62
C ASP A 39 -3.61 16.10 8.80
N GLU A 40 -3.72 16.88 7.72
CA GLU A 40 -4.40 18.19 7.75
C GLU A 40 -5.90 18.05 8.07
N LEU A 41 -6.58 17.09 7.43
CA LEU A 41 -7.98 16.78 7.70
C LEU A 41 -8.18 16.40 9.16
N THR A 42 -7.38 15.48 9.68
CA THR A 42 -7.44 15.04 11.09
C THR A 42 -7.30 16.22 12.04
N ARG A 43 -6.31 17.09 11.81
CA ARG A 43 -6.09 18.27 12.62
C ARG A 43 -7.26 19.27 12.57
N LEU A 44 -7.88 19.44 11.41
CA LEU A 44 -9.03 20.34 11.24
C LEU A 44 -10.29 19.77 11.90
N GLU A 45 -10.53 18.47 11.79
CA GLU A 45 -11.65 17.78 12.46
C GLU A 45 -11.51 17.85 13.97
N GLU A 46 -10.31 17.59 14.53
CA GLU A 46 -10.04 17.73 15.96
C GLU A 46 -10.27 19.17 16.46
N LYS A 47 -9.79 20.17 15.67
CA LYS A 47 -9.93 21.58 16.02
C LYS A 47 -11.37 22.08 16.00
N THR A 48 -12.14 21.64 15.01
CA THR A 48 -13.49 22.18 14.76
C THR A 48 -14.62 21.34 15.38
N GLY A 49 -14.34 20.06 15.67
CA GLY A 49 -15.37 19.09 16.04
C GLY A 49 -16.34 18.75 14.90
N TYR A 50 -16.06 19.23 13.66
CA TYR A 50 -16.87 18.97 12.47
C TYR A 50 -16.30 17.80 11.71
N ILE A 51 -16.99 16.66 11.76
CA ILE A 51 -16.59 15.41 11.12
C ILE A 51 -17.73 14.96 10.20
N LEU A 52 -17.40 14.73 8.93
CA LEU A 52 -18.37 14.20 7.96
C LEU A 52 -18.50 12.68 8.11
N PRO A 53 -19.70 12.11 7.91
CA PRO A 53 -19.90 10.65 7.98
C PRO A 53 -19.04 9.87 7.01
N GLU A 54 -18.76 10.46 5.83
CA GLU A 54 -17.92 9.91 4.76
C GLU A 54 -16.43 10.25 4.91
N SER A 55 -16.02 10.92 5.98
CA SER A 55 -14.61 11.26 6.19
C SER A 55 -13.71 10.02 6.21
N PRO A 56 -12.56 10.03 5.50
CA PRO A 56 -11.60 8.93 5.53
C PRO A 56 -10.94 8.75 6.92
N THR A 57 -11.09 9.71 7.84
CA THR A 57 -10.73 9.54 9.24
C THR A 57 -11.70 8.62 9.98
N GLN A 58 -12.92 8.45 9.46
CA GLN A 58 -13.98 7.58 10.00
C GLN A 58 -14.17 6.31 9.17
N ASN A 59 -13.77 6.31 7.87
CA ASN A 59 -14.00 5.20 6.95
C ASN A 59 -12.69 4.78 6.29
N ALA A 60 -12.40 3.47 6.24
CA ALA A 60 -11.34 2.96 5.36
C ALA A 60 -11.82 3.02 3.90
N GLY A 61 -10.88 3.29 2.96
CA GLY A 61 -11.17 3.26 1.51
C GLY A 61 -11.79 1.93 1.09
N PHE A 62 -12.62 1.97 0.05
CA PHE A 62 -13.38 0.83 -0.42
C PHE A 62 -12.63 0.08 -1.54
N GLU A 63 -12.43 -1.23 -1.36
CA GLU A 63 -11.90 -2.12 -2.41
C GLU A 63 -13.07 -2.73 -3.19
N GLU A 64 -13.19 -2.44 -4.49
CA GLU A 64 -14.15 -3.11 -5.37
C GLU A 64 -13.58 -4.44 -5.87
N SER A 65 -14.39 -5.48 -5.82
CA SER A 65 -14.11 -6.75 -6.48
C SER A 65 -15.43 -7.33 -7.01
N ASN A 66 -15.36 -8.26 -7.98
CA ASN A 66 -16.50 -8.87 -8.63
C ASN A 66 -17.27 -9.90 -7.75
N GLY A 67 -16.99 -9.97 -6.44
CA GLY A 67 -17.67 -10.86 -5.51
C GLY A 67 -18.96 -10.24 -4.92
N GLU A 68 -19.87 -11.10 -4.46
CA GLU A 68 -21.01 -10.65 -3.65
C GLU A 68 -20.48 -10.00 -2.35
N ARG A 69 -21.12 -8.90 -1.94
CA ARG A 69 -20.73 -8.20 -0.71
C ARG A 69 -21.23 -8.93 0.51
N GLU A 70 -20.34 -9.21 1.45
CA GLU A 70 -20.65 -9.86 2.72
C GLU A 70 -20.06 -9.09 3.90
N ALA A 71 -20.81 -9.07 5.01
CA ALA A 71 -20.33 -8.49 6.26
C ALA A 71 -19.24 -9.37 6.88
N HIS A 72 -18.20 -8.72 7.42
CA HIS A 72 -17.20 -9.41 8.23
C HIS A 72 -17.78 -9.82 9.58
N GLU A 73 -17.53 -11.05 9.99
CA GLU A 73 -17.84 -11.53 11.34
C GLU A 73 -17.01 -10.77 12.39
N TYR A 74 -15.74 -10.52 12.06
CA TYR A 74 -14.80 -9.73 12.86
C TYR A 74 -14.33 -8.54 12.02
N PRO A 75 -14.61 -7.29 12.41
CA PRO A 75 -14.23 -6.11 11.63
C PRO A 75 -12.72 -6.04 11.35
N ALA A 76 -12.37 -5.76 10.10
CA ALA A 76 -10.98 -5.63 9.64
C ALA A 76 -10.54 -4.16 9.70
N LEU A 77 -10.40 -3.63 10.92
CA LEU A 77 -10.10 -2.22 11.16
C LEU A 77 -8.67 -1.86 10.74
N SER A 78 -8.47 -0.58 10.43
CA SER A 78 -7.15 -0.03 10.15
C SER A 78 -6.33 0.15 11.43
N LEU A 79 -5.01 0.21 11.31
CA LEU A 79 -4.10 0.51 12.41
C LEU A 79 -3.82 2.02 12.49
N ALA A 80 -3.58 2.52 13.69
CA ALA A 80 -2.98 3.83 13.88
C ALA A 80 -1.59 3.84 13.24
N LYS A 81 -1.15 5.00 12.70
CA LYS A 81 0.10 5.13 11.95
C LYS A 81 0.98 6.20 12.58
N THR A 82 2.29 5.99 12.51
CA THR A 82 3.29 7.00 12.90
C THR A 82 4.52 6.94 11.98
N LYS A 83 5.25 8.03 11.89
CA LYS A 83 6.57 8.12 11.26
C LYS A 83 7.71 8.26 12.29
N ARG A 84 7.40 8.16 13.58
CA ARG A 84 8.35 8.35 14.69
C ARG A 84 8.50 7.08 15.51
N ILE A 85 9.72 6.60 15.66
CA ILE A 85 10.03 5.42 16.49
C ILE A 85 9.65 5.69 17.96
N SER A 86 9.82 6.93 18.44
CA SER A 86 9.42 7.31 19.79
C SER A 86 7.95 7.04 20.12
N ASP A 87 7.06 7.17 19.15
CA ASP A 87 5.64 6.88 19.36
C ASP A 87 5.42 5.37 19.52
N LEU A 88 6.15 4.54 18.76
CA LEU A 88 6.13 3.08 18.93
C LEU A 88 6.65 2.69 20.33
N GLN A 89 7.73 3.32 20.80
CA GLN A 89 8.30 3.06 22.13
C GLN A 89 7.32 3.44 23.25
N VAL A 90 6.64 4.59 23.12
CA VAL A 90 5.59 5.03 24.07
C VAL A 90 4.41 4.06 24.05
N TRP A 91 3.97 3.62 22.85
CA TRP A 91 2.86 2.69 22.71
C TRP A 91 3.20 1.31 23.31
N ALA A 92 4.41 0.78 23.06
CA ALA A 92 4.87 -0.48 23.62
C ALA A 92 4.97 -0.42 25.17
N GLY A 93 5.43 0.70 25.71
CA GLY A 93 5.61 0.88 27.16
C GLY A 93 6.59 -0.15 27.73
N GLU A 94 6.19 -0.88 28.77
CA GLU A 94 6.99 -1.95 29.39
C GLU A 94 6.67 -3.35 28.85
N ARG A 95 5.82 -3.45 27.80
CA ARG A 95 5.34 -4.73 27.27
C ARG A 95 6.20 -5.22 26.13
N PRO A 96 6.42 -6.55 26.03
CA PRO A 96 7.01 -7.14 24.82
C PRO A 96 6.08 -6.92 23.63
N VAL A 97 6.67 -6.64 22.47
CA VAL A 97 5.97 -6.45 21.21
C VAL A 97 6.65 -7.25 20.11
N TRP A 98 5.86 -7.72 19.17
CA TRP A 98 6.31 -8.30 17.91
C TRP A 98 6.34 -7.22 16.84
N LEU A 99 7.48 -7.11 16.15
CA LEU A 99 7.62 -6.31 14.96
C LEU A 99 7.50 -7.22 13.74
N SER A 100 6.76 -6.80 12.74
CA SER A 100 6.57 -7.53 11.48
C SER A 100 6.56 -6.58 10.29
N TRP A 101 6.72 -7.12 9.07
CA TRP A 101 6.56 -6.33 7.85
C TRP A 101 5.11 -5.86 7.68
N LYS A 102 4.95 -4.61 7.30
CA LYS A 102 3.72 -4.10 6.73
C LYS A 102 3.76 -4.34 5.22
N LEU A 103 3.21 -5.48 4.79
CA LEU A 103 3.18 -5.82 3.38
C LEU A 103 2.27 -4.85 2.63
N ASP A 104 2.61 -4.57 1.39
CA ASP A 104 1.87 -3.69 0.49
C ASP A 104 1.15 -4.53 -0.59
N GLY A 105 -0.01 -5.00 -0.25
CA GLY A 105 -0.89 -5.82 -1.07
C GLY A 105 -2.34 -5.53 -0.76
N LEU A 106 -3.18 -6.56 -0.73
CA LEU A 106 -4.59 -6.48 -0.34
C LEU A 106 -4.88 -7.43 0.81
N THR A 107 -5.53 -6.89 1.83
CA THR A 107 -5.91 -7.69 2.99
C THR A 107 -7.05 -8.65 2.65
N LEU A 108 -6.86 -9.93 2.96
CA LEU A 108 -7.89 -10.96 2.87
C LEU A 108 -8.21 -11.52 4.27
N VAL A 109 -9.49 -11.89 4.44
CA VAL A 109 -10.00 -12.61 5.61
C VAL A 109 -10.43 -13.99 5.17
N VAL A 110 -9.80 -15.02 5.75
CA VAL A 110 -9.98 -16.42 5.37
C VAL A 110 -10.62 -17.18 6.51
N THR A 111 -11.72 -17.88 6.25
CA THR A 111 -12.51 -18.59 7.26
C THR A 111 -12.53 -20.08 6.99
N TYR A 112 -12.34 -20.86 8.03
CA TYR A 112 -12.43 -22.31 8.02
C TYR A 112 -13.46 -22.79 9.03
N ASP A 113 -14.22 -23.81 8.63
CA ASP A 113 -15.12 -24.55 9.50
C ASP A 113 -14.85 -26.06 9.35
N ASN A 114 -14.76 -26.75 10.47
CA ASN A 114 -14.45 -28.17 10.52
C ASN A 114 -13.23 -28.57 9.64
N GLY A 115 -12.22 -27.70 9.62
CA GLY A 115 -10.98 -27.90 8.89
C GLY A 115 -11.06 -27.67 7.38
N LYS A 116 -12.17 -27.17 6.86
CA LYS A 116 -12.35 -26.83 5.44
C LYS A 116 -12.42 -25.34 5.25
N LEU A 117 -11.76 -24.85 4.22
CA LEU A 117 -11.90 -23.47 3.77
C LEU A 117 -13.34 -23.23 3.29
N VAL A 118 -14.05 -22.30 3.93
CA VAL A 118 -15.44 -21.98 3.62
C VAL A 118 -15.59 -20.59 3.01
N LYS A 119 -14.67 -19.64 3.31
CA LYS A 119 -14.82 -18.26 2.85
C LYS A 119 -13.48 -17.55 2.70
N ILE A 120 -13.38 -16.71 1.66
CA ILE A 120 -12.34 -15.71 1.46
C ILE A 120 -13.04 -14.39 1.15
N LEU A 121 -12.85 -13.37 2.01
CA LEU A 121 -13.36 -12.02 1.79
C LEU A 121 -12.19 -11.04 1.59
N THR A 122 -12.33 -10.07 0.70
CA THR A 122 -11.48 -8.89 0.70
C THR A 122 -11.78 -8.04 1.94
N ARG A 123 -10.86 -7.16 2.35
CA ARG A 123 -11.11 -6.26 3.48
C ARG A 123 -12.32 -5.34 3.22
N GLY A 124 -12.47 -4.85 2.00
CA GLY A 124 -13.45 -3.84 1.67
C GLY A 124 -13.28 -2.59 2.55
N ASN A 125 -14.38 -2.10 3.12
CA ASN A 125 -14.34 -0.98 4.05
C ASN A 125 -14.06 -1.37 5.52
N GLY A 126 -13.67 -2.61 5.77
CA GLY A 126 -13.38 -3.14 7.11
C GLY A 126 -14.60 -3.76 7.82
N THR A 127 -15.82 -3.46 7.40
CA THR A 127 -17.07 -4.07 7.93
C THR A 127 -17.76 -4.95 6.89
N VAL A 128 -17.60 -4.64 5.60
CA VAL A 128 -18.13 -5.38 4.46
C VAL A 128 -17.03 -5.56 3.43
N GLY A 129 -16.82 -6.77 2.97
CA GLY A 129 -15.88 -7.12 1.90
C GLY A 129 -16.57 -7.86 0.77
N SER A 130 -15.83 -8.15 -0.29
CA SER A 130 -16.31 -8.94 -1.42
C SER A 130 -15.91 -10.39 -1.27
N ASN A 131 -16.83 -11.32 -1.53
CA ASN A 131 -16.60 -12.75 -1.45
C ASN A 131 -15.88 -13.24 -2.71
N ILE A 132 -14.61 -13.59 -2.58
CA ILE A 132 -13.75 -14.14 -3.63
C ILE A 132 -13.40 -15.61 -3.39
N THR A 133 -14.22 -16.35 -2.65
CA THR A 133 -13.98 -17.77 -2.31
C THR A 133 -13.76 -18.65 -3.56
N PHE A 134 -14.30 -18.25 -4.70
CA PHE A 134 -14.07 -18.96 -5.97
C PHE A 134 -12.59 -18.94 -6.41
N MET A 135 -11.76 -18.02 -5.90
CA MET A 135 -10.31 -17.95 -6.17
C MET A 135 -9.46 -18.86 -5.27
N LYS A 136 -10.06 -19.64 -4.37
CA LYS A 136 -9.37 -20.48 -3.36
C LYS A 136 -8.30 -21.43 -3.92
N ASP A 137 -8.42 -21.81 -5.18
CA ASP A 137 -7.48 -22.71 -5.86
C ASP A 137 -6.44 -21.95 -6.70
N ALA A 138 -6.53 -20.63 -6.74
CA ALA A 138 -5.68 -19.76 -7.53
C ALA A 138 -4.78 -18.85 -6.68
N ILE A 139 -5.16 -18.56 -5.43
CA ILE A 139 -4.34 -17.81 -4.49
C ILE A 139 -3.42 -18.78 -3.74
N GLU A 140 -2.11 -18.54 -3.83
CA GLU A 140 -1.11 -19.33 -3.13
C GLU A 140 -1.06 -18.98 -1.64
N GLY A 141 -0.52 -19.90 -0.80
CA GLY A 141 -0.35 -19.66 0.64
C GLY A 141 -1.63 -19.80 1.49
N ILE A 142 -2.78 -20.11 0.88
CA ILE A 142 -4.03 -20.43 1.60
C ILE A 142 -4.23 -21.95 1.61
N PRO A 143 -4.09 -22.65 2.76
CA PRO A 143 -4.36 -24.08 2.85
C PRO A 143 -5.82 -24.40 2.50
N LYS A 144 -6.06 -25.37 1.63
CA LYS A 144 -7.43 -25.82 1.29
C LYS A 144 -8.14 -26.49 2.47
N THR A 145 -7.35 -27.14 3.33
CA THR A 145 -7.80 -27.81 4.55
C THR A 145 -6.77 -27.61 5.65
N VAL A 146 -7.25 -27.50 6.88
CA VAL A 146 -6.40 -27.42 8.07
C VAL A 146 -6.76 -28.55 9.05
N LYS A 147 -5.84 -28.89 9.95
CA LYS A 147 -6.08 -29.95 10.95
C LYS A 147 -7.08 -29.53 12.03
N TYR A 148 -7.18 -28.24 12.31
CA TYR A 148 -8.10 -27.70 13.30
C TYR A 148 -9.57 -27.90 12.86
N LYS A 149 -10.42 -28.34 13.79
CA LYS A 149 -11.82 -28.72 13.48
C LYS A 149 -12.87 -27.75 14.02
N GLY A 150 -12.47 -26.68 14.71
CA GLY A 150 -13.34 -25.61 15.14
C GLY A 150 -13.52 -24.52 14.06
N HIS A 151 -14.09 -23.41 14.48
CA HIS A 151 -14.17 -22.20 13.69
C HIS A 151 -12.85 -21.44 13.75
N LEU A 152 -12.26 -21.14 12.59
CA LEU A 152 -10.96 -20.45 12.49
C LEU A 152 -11.08 -19.29 11.52
N VAL A 153 -10.65 -18.10 11.94
CA VAL A 153 -10.58 -16.90 11.08
C VAL A 153 -9.15 -16.37 11.10
N VAL A 154 -8.58 -16.24 9.90
CA VAL A 154 -7.21 -15.77 9.68
C VAL A 154 -7.23 -14.54 8.79
N ARG A 155 -6.42 -13.55 9.12
CA ARG A 155 -6.21 -12.36 8.29
C ARG A 155 -4.78 -12.33 7.78
N GLY A 156 -4.63 -11.96 6.53
CA GLY A 156 -3.32 -11.85 5.90
C GLY A 156 -3.35 -10.89 4.73
N GLU A 157 -2.19 -10.65 4.16
CA GLU A 157 -2.02 -9.81 2.99
C GLU A 157 -1.76 -10.67 1.76
N ALA A 158 -2.51 -10.45 0.70
CA ALA A 158 -2.27 -11.04 -0.60
C ALA A 158 -1.38 -10.09 -1.39
N ALA A 159 -0.20 -10.54 -1.78
CA ALA A 159 0.80 -9.74 -2.46
C ALA A 159 1.40 -10.48 -3.65
N ILE A 160 1.92 -9.74 -4.62
CA ILE A 160 2.70 -10.24 -5.75
C ILE A 160 4.13 -9.72 -5.55
N THR A 161 5.14 -10.55 -5.78
CA THR A 161 6.54 -10.18 -5.64
C THR A 161 6.97 -9.18 -6.71
N TYR A 162 8.04 -8.44 -6.47
CA TYR A 162 8.63 -7.57 -7.51
C TYR A 162 9.10 -8.40 -8.71
N THR A 163 9.68 -9.58 -8.46
CA THR A 163 10.10 -10.52 -9.51
C THR A 163 8.94 -10.94 -10.41
N ASP A 164 7.82 -11.40 -9.83
CA ASP A 164 6.63 -11.79 -10.61
C ASP A 164 5.98 -10.59 -11.30
N PHE A 165 5.94 -9.45 -10.64
CA PHE A 165 5.41 -8.21 -11.21
C PHE A 165 6.18 -7.79 -12.49
N GLU A 166 7.51 -7.81 -12.44
CA GLU A 166 8.35 -7.49 -13.62
C GLU A 166 8.09 -8.47 -14.74
N LEU A 167 8.12 -9.78 -14.44
CA LEU A 167 7.87 -10.83 -15.43
C LEU A 167 6.49 -10.68 -16.10
N ILE A 168 5.46 -10.38 -15.33
CA ILE A 168 4.09 -10.23 -15.83
C ILE A 168 3.97 -8.97 -16.68
N ASN A 169 4.49 -7.83 -16.22
CA ASN A 169 4.45 -6.59 -16.96
C ASN A 169 5.23 -6.69 -18.29
N ASP A 170 6.30 -7.46 -18.35
CA ASP A 170 7.07 -7.70 -19.58
C ASP A 170 6.26 -8.48 -20.64
N THR A 171 5.24 -9.24 -20.23
CA THR A 171 4.34 -9.95 -21.15
C THR A 171 3.20 -9.07 -21.71
N ILE A 172 2.98 -7.90 -21.14
CA ILE A 172 1.93 -6.97 -21.59
C ILE A 172 2.49 -6.15 -22.75
N GLU A 173 1.91 -6.33 -23.93
CA GLU A 173 2.37 -5.68 -25.17
C GLU A 173 2.01 -4.19 -25.22
N ASP A 174 0.87 -3.81 -24.67
CA ASP A 174 0.43 -2.41 -24.59
C ASP A 174 0.91 -1.80 -23.26
N ASP A 175 1.80 -0.82 -23.36
CA ASP A 175 2.37 -0.16 -22.19
C ASP A 175 1.33 0.62 -21.38
N ASP A 176 0.22 1.03 -22.00
CA ASP A 176 -0.90 1.68 -21.31
C ASP A 176 -1.70 0.70 -20.43
N GLU A 177 -1.57 -0.61 -20.70
CA GLU A 177 -2.19 -1.68 -19.89
C GLU A 177 -1.25 -2.21 -18.80
N LYS A 178 0.01 -1.76 -18.74
CA LYS A 178 0.96 -2.18 -17.70
C LYS A 178 0.57 -1.62 -16.34
N TYR A 179 0.74 -2.45 -15.35
CA TYR A 179 0.47 -2.06 -13.96
C TYR A 179 1.59 -1.15 -13.43
N ALA A 180 1.23 -0.11 -12.69
CA ALA A 180 2.18 0.87 -12.15
C ALA A 180 3.06 0.29 -11.03
N ASN A 181 2.55 -0.65 -10.25
CA ASN A 181 3.25 -1.28 -9.14
C ASN A 181 2.66 -2.66 -8.80
N PRO A 182 3.36 -3.48 -7.98
CA PRO A 182 2.89 -4.82 -7.60
C PRO A 182 1.52 -4.82 -6.91
N ARG A 183 1.20 -3.79 -6.11
CA ARG A 183 -0.10 -3.65 -5.45
C ARG A 183 -1.23 -3.47 -6.46
N ASN A 184 -1.05 -2.63 -7.48
CA ASN A 184 -2.04 -2.43 -8.54
C ASN A 184 -2.27 -3.73 -9.33
N LEU A 185 -1.20 -4.48 -9.60
CA LEU A 185 -1.32 -5.81 -10.21
C LEU A 185 -2.10 -6.78 -9.31
N ALA A 186 -1.84 -6.79 -7.98
CA ALA A 186 -2.57 -7.62 -7.03
C ALA A 186 -4.05 -7.22 -6.97
N SER A 187 -4.37 -5.93 -6.95
CA SER A 187 -5.75 -5.41 -6.99
C SER A 187 -6.46 -5.84 -8.27
N GLY A 188 -5.87 -5.60 -9.42
CA GLY A 188 -6.42 -6.04 -10.71
C GLY A 188 -6.55 -7.56 -10.82
N THR A 189 -5.73 -8.33 -10.09
CA THR A 189 -5.81 -9.80 -10.04
C THR A 189 -7.01 -10.26 -9.21
N LEU A 190 -7.20 -9.71 -8.02
CA LEU A 190 -8.33 -10.04 -7.15
C LEU A 190 -9.67 -9.48 -7.65
N GLY A 191 -9.63 -8.51 -8.57
CA GLY A 191 -10.79 -7.99 -9.29
C GLY A 191 -11.26 -8.88 -10.46
N LEU A 192 -10.53 -9.91 -10.85
CA LEU A 192 -10.91 -10.82 -11.95
C LEU A 192 -12.10 -11.69 -11.56
N ASP A 193 -12.90 -12.05 -12.54
CA ASP A 193 -14.07 -12.92 -12.40
C ASP A 193 -13.71 -14.43 -12.51
N LYS A 194 -14.70 -15.30 -12.31
CA LYS A 194 -14.53 -16.76 -12.34
C LYS A 194 -14.02 -17.29 -13.68
N SER A 195 -14.22 -16.58 -14.79
CA SER A 195 -13.76 -17.01 -16.13
C SER A 195 -12.25 -16.82 -16.30
N ASN A 196 -11.62 -16.04 -15.44
CA ASN A 196 -10.20 -15.66 -15.49
C ASN A 196 -9.32 -16.36 -14.44
N LEU A 197 -9.77 -17.47 -13.84
CA LEU A 197 -9.00 -18.15 -12.77
C LEU A 197 -7.60 -18.62 -13.20
N ASP A 198 -7.41 -18.97 -14.46
CA ASP A 198 -6.08 -19.35 -14.95
C ASP A 198 -5.13 -18.13 -14.97
N LYS A 199 -5.64 -16.95 -15.35
CA LYS A 199 -4.89 -15.70 -15.27
C LYS A 199 -4.52 -15.32 -13.82
N VAL A 200 -5.41 -15.60 -12.84
CA VAL A 200 -5.09 -15.42 -11.41
C VAL A 200 -3.92 -16.32 -11.00
N LYS A 201 -3.92 -17.59 -11.41
CA LYS A 201 -2.82 -18.53 -11.10
C LYS A 201 -1.49 -18.10 -11.72
N GLU A 202 -1.52 -17.65 -12.98
CA GLU A 202 -0.32 -17.19 -13.69
C GLU A 202 0.33 -15.95 -13.07
N ARG A 203 -0.40 -15.22 -12.23
CA ARG A 203 0.09 -14.01 -11.56
C ARG A 203 0.72 -14.28 -10.19
N HIS A 204 0.73 -15.53 -9.71
CA HIS A 204 1.42 -15.97 -8.50
C HIS A 204 1.11 -15.12 -7.25
N ILE A 205 -0.16 -14.66 -7.11
CA ILE A 205 -0.56 -13.92 -5.92
C ILE A 205 -0.51 -14.83 -4.69
N HIS A 206 0.23 -14.42 -3.66
CA HIS A 206 0.49 -15.22 -2.48
C HIS A 206 -0.06 -14.55 -1.21
N PHE A 207 -0.73 -15.32 -0.37
CA PHE A 207 -1.27 -14.89 0.91
C PHE A 207 -0.27 -15.12 2.04
N TYR A 208 0.02 -14.05 2.79
CA TYR A 208 0.88 -14.05 3.96
C TYR A 208 0.05 -13.74 5.20
N ALA A 209 -0.15 -14.72 6.07
CA ALA A 209 -0.92 -14.54 7.30
C ALA A 209 -0.19 -13.62 8.28
N PHE A 210 -0.89 -12.63 8.84
CA PHE A 210 -0.34 -11.72 9.84
C PHE A 210 -1.16 -11.66 11.14
N THR A 211 -2.35 -12.24 11.18
CA THR A 211 -3.19 -12.27 12.39
C THR A 211 -4.08 -13.51 12.41
N LEU A 212 -4.01 -14.29 13.48
CA LEU A 212 -5.04 -15.24 13.84
C LEU A 212 -6.15 -14.46 14.57
N VAL A 213 -7.28 -14.23 13.87
CA VAL A 213 -8.38 -13.37 14.34
C VAL A 213 -9.24 -14.12 15.36
N HIS A 214 -9.65 -15.34 15.03
CA HIS A 214 -10.50 -16.17 15.88
C HIS A 214 -10.05 -17.61 15.87
N LEU A 215 -10.14 -18.19 17.04
CA LEU A 215 -9.97 -19.61 17.36
C LEU A 215 -10.86 -19.92 18.55
N ASP A 216 -11.57 -21.04 18.56
CA ASP A 216 -12.45 -21.44 19.69
C ASP A 216 -11.65 -21.72 20.97
N GLU A 217 -10.35 -22.04 20.83
CA GLU A 217 -9.44 -22.24 21.95
C GLU A 217 -8.76 -20.93 22.34
N THR A 218 -8.50 -20.74 23.64
CA THR A 218 -7.79 -19.56 24.12
C THR A 218 -6.30 -19.66 23.84
N MET A 219 -5.75 -18.65 23.20
CA MET A 219 -4.31 -18.52 22.93
C MET A 219 -3.91 -17.07 23.12
N SER A 220 -3.23 -16.78 24.25
CA SER A 220 -2.97 -15.41 24.70
C SER A 220 -1.69 -14.80 24.13
N SER A 221 -0.74 -15.60 23.64
CA SER A 221 0.50 -15.16 23.01
C SER A 221 0.30 -14.91 21.51
N TRP A 222 0.69 -13.73 21.03
CA TRP A 222 0.70 -13.43 19.60
C TRP A 222 1.70 -14.33 18.85
N GLY A 223 2.89 -14.56 19.43
CA GLY A 223 3.89 -15.44 18.84
C GLY A 223 3.39 -16.87 18.70
N GLU A 224 2.76 -17.42 19.76
CA GLU A 224 2.17 -18.76 19.70
C GLU A 224 1.08 -18.87 18.62
N ARG A 225 0.29 -17.81 18.39
CA ARG A 225 -0.71 -17.76 17.31
C ARG A 225 -0.05 -17.83 15.94
N MET A 226 1.05 -17.13 15.72
CA MET A 226 1.78 -17.16 14.45
C MET A 226 2.41 -18.54 14.22
N ASP A 227 3.07 -19.12 15.24
CA ASP A 227 3.59 -20.50 15.20
C ASP A 227 2.49 -21.54 14.90
N TYR A 228 1.29 -21.31 15.44
CA TYR A 228 0.15 -22.17 15.19
C TYR A 228 -0.33 -22.08 13.74
N LEU A 229 -0.40 -20.87 13.16
CA LEU A 229 -0.72 -20.70 11.75
C LEU A 229 0.27 -21.42 10.84
N GLU A 230 1.58 -21.37 11.14
CA GLU A 230 2.60 -22.10 10.38
C GLU A 230 2.38 -23.63 10.48
N LYS A 231 2.05 -24.16 11.66
CA LYS A 231 1.70 -25.57 11.86
C LYS A 231 0.43 -25.98 11.11
N LEU A 232 -0.48 -25.05 10.84
CA LEU A 232 -1.66 -25.26 10.02
C LEU A 232 -1.38 -25.19 8.52
N GLY A 233 -0.16 -24.76 8.12
CA GLY A 233 0.30 -24.70 6.74
C GLY A 233 0.21 -23.32 6.08
N PHE A 234 -0.03 -22.25 6.85
CA PHE A 234 0.06 -20.89 6.33
C PHE A 234 1.50 -20.42 6.22
N THR A 235 1.78 -19.59 5.23
CA THR A 235 2.97 -18.74 5.23
C THR A 235 2.68 -17.52 6.08
N THR A 236 3.44 -17.29 7.14
CA THR A 236 3.27 -16.11 8.00
C THR A 236 4.17 -14.98 7.56
N VAL A 237 3.77 -13.74 7.85
CA VAL A 237 4.65 -12.58 7.69
C VAL A 237 5.85 -12.73 8.62
N ALA A 238 7.05 -12.39 8.13
CA ALA A 238 8.25 -12.42 8.99
C ALA A 238 8.09 -11.44 10.17
N HIS A 239 8.48 -11.89 11.35
CA HIS A 239 8.28 -11.16 12.60
C HIS A 239 9.43 -11.40 13.58
N GLU A 240 9.60 -10.49 14.53
CA GLU A 240 10.66 -10.51 15.52
C GLU A 240 10.17 -9.93 16.85
N LEU A 241 10.45 -10.64 17.97
CA LEU A 241 10.10 -10.19 19.31
C LEU A 241 11.11 -9.12 19.79
N THR A 242 10.60 -8.03 20.34
CA THR A 242 11.39 -6.95 20.91
C THR A 242 10.64 -6.26 22.05
N ASP A 243 11.19 -5.18 22.56
CA ASP A 243 10.58 -4.29 23.55
C ASP A 243 10.85 -2.82 23.18
N ALA A 244 10.31 -1.89 23.96
CA ALA A 244 10.49 -0.46 23.69
C ALA A 244 11.96 -0.03 23.56
N LYS A 245 12.89 -0.69 24.25
CA LYS A 245 14.33 -0.34 24.21
C LYS A 245 15.01 -0.89 22.96
N GLY A 246 14.60 -2.08 22.51
CA GLY A 246 15.15 -2.74 21.32
C GLY A 246 14.53 -2.25 20.02
N LEU A 247 13.37 -1.56 20.05
CA LEU A 247 12.63 -1.15 18.86
C LEU A 247 13.46 -0.35 17.86
N GLU A 248 14.28 0.60 18.32
CA GLU A 248 15.10 1.44 17.44
C GLU A 248 16.08 0.60 16.61
N GLU A 249 16.83 -0.29 17.27
CA GLU A 249 17.80 -1.17 16.63
C GLU A 249 17.11 -2.11 15.62
N VAL A 250 15.98 -2.70 16.00
CA VAL A 250 15.23 -3.63 15.13
C VAL A 250 14.66 -2.91 13.92
N VAL A 251 14.05 -1.73 14.11
CA VAL A 251 13.50 -0.91 13.02
C VAL A 251 14.61 -0.50 12.06
N GLU A 252 15.77 -0.03 12.55
CA GLU A 252 16.91 0.34 11.69
C GLU A 252 17.42 -0.86 10.88
N ARG A 253 17.58 -2.00 11.52
CA ARG A 253 18.07 -3.22 10.85
C ARG A 253 17.11 -3.72 9.78
N TRP A 254 15.80 -3.66 10.03
CA TRP A 254 14.79 -4.03 9.04
C TRP A 254 14.67 -2.98 7.92
N THR A 255 14.79 -1.71 8.25
CA THR A 255 14.82 -0.63 7.23
C THR A 255 15.97 -0.84 6.25
N LYS A 256 17.17 -1.20 6.74
CA LYS A 256 18.34 -1.48 5.89
C LYS A 256 18.11 -2.60 4.90
N LYS A 257 17.32 -3.63 5.25
CA LYS A 257 16.98 -4.71 4.29
C LYS A 257 16.21 -4.17 3.09
N VAL A 258 15.30 -3.22 3.31
CA VAL A 258 14.55 -2.57 2.23
C VAL A 258 15.46 -1.68 1.40
N GLU A 259 16.27 -0.84 2.05
CA GLU A 259 17.23 0.05 1.38
C GLU A 259 18.27 -0.69 0.52
N ASN A 260 18.65 -1.91 0.95
CA ASN A 260 19.59 -2.78 0.22
C ASN A 260 18.91 -3.57 -0.92
N GLY A 261 17.59 -3.48 -1.09
CA GLY A 261 16.86 -4.25 -2.08
C GLY A 261 16.76 -5.75 -1.76
N GLU A 262 16.85 -6.12 -0.47
CA GLU A 262 16.77 -7.53 -0.04
C GLU A 262 15.32 -8.06 0.01
N MET A 263 14.32 -7.17 -0.18
CA MET A 263 12.90 -7.50 -0.11
C MET A 263 12.31 -7.65 -1.51
N ASP A 264 11.91 -8.86 -1.85
CA ASP A 264 11.17 -9.14 -3.10
C ASP A 264 9.64 -8.94 -2.93
N ILE A 265 9.15 -8.99 -1.68
CA ILE A 265 7.74 -8.72 -1.36
C ILE A 265 7.59 -7.22 -1.08
N PRO A 266 6.61 -6.54 -1.71
CA PRO A 266 6.36 -5.12 -1.46
C PRO A 266 6.02 -4.84 0.00
N VAL A 267 6.65 -3.82 0.57
CA VAL A 267 6.42 -3.37 1.95
C VAL A 267 6.29 -1.85 1.99
N ASP A 268 5.39 -1.32 2.81
CA ASP A 268 5.21 0.12 3.01
C ASP A 268 5.48 0.59 4.45
N GLY A 269 6.09 -0.27 5.25
CA GLY A 269 6.43 0.01 6.63
C GLY A 269 6.59 -1.23 7.49
N LEU A 270 6.37 -1.05 8.77
CA LEU A 270 6.44 -2.07 9.80
C LEU A 270 5.17 -2.01 10.66
N VAL A 271 4.84 -3.11 11.32
CA VAL A 271 3.73 -3.16 12.29
C VAL A 271 4.27 -3.71 13.59
N ILE A 272 3.89 -3.10 14.73
CA ILE A 272 4.10 -3.70 16.03
C ILE A 272 2.77 -4.15 16.64
N CYS A 273 2.79 -5.33 17.28
CA CYS A 273 1.66 -5.90 18.01
C CYS A 273 2.13 -6.31 19.40
N TYR A 274 1.25 -6.25 20.39
CA TYR A 274 1.59 -6.77 21.72
C TYR A 274 1.73 -8.29 21.69
N GLU A 275 2.71 -8.82 22.41
CA GLU A 275 2.85 -10.26 22.67
C GLU A 275 1.62 -10.78 23.44
N ASP A 276 1.15 -10.00 24.43
CA ASP A 276 -0.05 -10.29 25.20
C ASP A 276 -1.31 -9.92 24.39
N ASN A 277 -1.88 -10.91 23.71
CA ASN A 277 -3.06 -10.73 22.88
C ASN A 277 -4.33 -10.42 23.70
N ASP A 278 -4.43 -10.89 24.95
CA ASP A 278 -5.57 -10.57 25.83
C ASP A 278 -5.53 -9.07 26.18
N TYR A 279 -4.35 -8.53 26.45
CA TYR A 279 -4.18 -7.09 26.62
C TYR A 279 -4.50 -6.31 25.34
N ALA A 280 -4.07 -6.81 24.17
CA ALA A 280 -4.36 -6.17 22.88
C ALA A 280 -5.87 -6.04 22.62
N GLN A 281 -6.67 -7.00 23.06
CA GLN A 281 -8.14 -6.99 22.91
C GLN A 281 -8.87 -6.06 23.86
N THR A 282 -8.24 -5.59 24.96
CA THR A 282 -8.87 -4.68 25.93
C THR A 282 -8.91 -3.21 25.48
N GLY A 283 -8.32 -2.88 24.34
CA GLY A 283 -8.28 -1.52 23.81
C GLY A 283 -9.66 -1.02 23.36
N SER A 284 -9.89 0.29 23.53
CA SER A 284 -11.08 0.94 22.98
C SER A 284 -11.00 0.96 21.46
N VAL A 285 -12.15 0.80 20.80
CA VAL A 285 -12.30 1.05 19.38
C VAL A 285 -12.79 2.48 19.23
N THR A 286 -11.96 3.37 18.65
CA THR A 286 -12.33 4.74 18.32
C THR A 286 -12.38 4.87 16.81
N GLY A 287 -13.57 5.12 16.25
CA GLY A 287 -13.76 5.13 14.80
C GLY A 287 -13.40 3.76 14.17
N HIS A 288 -12.45 3.75 13.24
CA HIS A 288 -11.96 2.53 12.56
C HIS A 288 -10.67 1.97 13.13
N HIS A 289 -10.21 2.45 14.29
CA HIS A 289 -8.96 2.00 14.92
C HIS A 289 -9.24 1.32 16.25
N ALA A 290 -8.78 0.08 16.38
CA ALA A 290 -8.65 -0.57 17.69
C ALA A 290 -7.32 -0.12 18.31
N SER A 291 -7.36 0.64 19.39
CA SER A 291 -6.20 1.35 19.96
C SER A 291 -5.03 0.45 20.37
N ARG A 292 -5.27 -0.85 20.55
CA ARG A 292 -4.26 -1.86 20.95
C ARG A 292 -4.09 -3.01 19.98
N ALA A 293 -4.79 -3.02 18.84
CA ALA A 293 -4.66 -4.11 17.86
C ALA A 293 -3.29 -4.15 17.17
N GLY A 294 -2.61 -3.01 17.12
CA GLY A 294 -1.30 -2.83 16.54
C GLY A 294 -1.03 -1.37 16.23
N TYR A 295 0.21 -1.05 15.92
CA TYR A 295 0.62 0.28 15.52
C TYR A 295 1.54 0.21 14.31
N ALA A 296 1.19 0.90 13.24
CA ALA A 296 1.96 0.89 12.02
C ALA A 296 3.00 2.01 12.02
N PHE A 297 4.24 1.65 11.71
CA PHE A 297 5.31 2.58 11.42
C PHE A 297 5.47 2.70 9.92
N LYS A 298 5.36 3.91 9.38
CA LYS A 298 5.72 4.24 8.01
C LYS A 298 7.01 5.03 8.00
N TRP A 299 7.89 4.72 7.05
CA TRP A 299 9.12 5.51 6.91
C TRP A 299 8.76 6.96 6.60
N GLN A 300 9.57 7.85 7.14
CA GLN A 300 9.47 9.24 6.78
C GLN A 300 10.01 9.40 5.36
N ASP A 301 9.21 9.96 4.47
CA ASP A 301 9.69 10.33 3.14
C ASP A 301 10.64 11.51 3.31
N VAL A 302 11.89 11.31 2.93
CA VAL A 302 12.88 12.38 2.88
C VAL A 302 12.81 12.97 1.47
N SER A 303 12.49 14.25 1.36
CA SER A 303 12.56 14.94 0.09
C SER A 303 13.90 15.64 -0.10
N ALA A 304 14.32 15.78 -1.34
CA ALA A 304 15.47 16.57 -1.73
C ALA A 304 15.11 17.49 -2.91
N GLU A 305 15.55 18.73 -2.80
CA GLU A 305 15.38 19.69 -3.89
C GLU A 305 16.52 19.55 -4.91
N THR A 306 16.17 19.58 -6.19
CA THR A 306 17.14 19.53 -7.28
C THR A 306 16.67 20.34 -8.47
N THR A 307 17.55 20.64 -9.41
CA THR A 307 17.25 21.40 -10.61
C THR A 307 17.04 20.46 -11.80
N LEU A 308 15.90 20.56 -12.46
CA LEU A 308 15.60 19.85 -13.70
C LEU A 308 16.56 20.30 -14.80
N LYS A 309 17.20 19.34 -15.47
CA LYS A 309 18.03 19.58 -16.66
C LYS A 309 17.19 19.56 -17.93
N TYR A 310 16.45 18.49 -18.10
CA TYR A 310 15.54 18.27 -19.22
C TYR A 310 14.58 17.11 -18.91
N VAL A 311 13.51 17.02 -19.69
CA VAL A 311 12.63 15.85 -19.70
C VAL A 311 13.12 14.91 -20.82
N GLU A 312 13.45 13.68 -20.43
CA GLU A 312 13.75 12.61 -21.38
C GLU A 312 12.45 11.83 -21.65
N TRP A 313 12.20 11.56 -22.91
CA TRP A 313 11.08 10.73 -23.32
C TRP A 313 11.58 9.29 -23.54
N SER A 314 11.35 8.46 -22.53
CA SER A 314 11.76 7.05 -22.56
C SER A 314 10.79 6.25 -23.42
N CYS A 315 11.32 5.40 -24.30
CA CYS A 315 10.52 4.62 -25.23
C CYS A 315 10.37 3.18 -24.72
N ALA A 316 9.15 2.71 -24.66
CA ALA A 316 8.78 1.32 -24.52
C ALA A 316 8.14 0.84 -25.85
N ALA A 317 7.60 -0.39 -25.90
CA ALA A 317 7.16 -1.02 -27.15
C ALA A 317 6.15 -0.18 -27.96
N SER A 318 5.19 0.46 -27.33
CA SER A 318 4.13 1.26 -27.97
C SER A 318 3.96 2.67 -27.42
N THR A 319 4.60 3.00 -26.30
CA THR A 319 4.44 4.28 -25.62
C THR A 319 5.77 4.99 -25.40
N ILE A 320 5.70 6.30 -25.20
CA ILE A 320 6.80 7.12 -24.70
C ILE A 320 6.37 7.77 -23.39
N SER A 321 7.21 7.61 -22.37
CA SER A 321 6.95 8.10 -21.02
C SER A 321 7.93 9.18 -20.61
N PRO A 322 7.50 10.25 -19.94
CA PRO A 322 8.39 11.33 -19.52
C PRO A 322 9.19 10.94 -18.27
N VAL A 323 10.48 11.24 -18.29
CA VAL A 323 11.42 11.04 -17.19
C VAL A 323 12.12 12.35 -16.90
N ALA A 324 12.03 12.86 -15.69
CA ALA A 324 12.83 14.00 -15.27
C ALA A 324 14.29 13.59 -15.12
N VAL A 325 15.19 14.27 -15.85
CA VAL A 325 16.64 14.21 -15.67
C VAL A 325 17.07 15.49 -14.98
N PHE A 326 17.71 15.38 -13.83
CA PHE A 326 18.02 16.53 -12.97
C PHE A 326 19.46 16.46 -12.43
N GLU A 327 19.90 17.55 -11.78
CA GLU A 327 21.19 17.55 -11.12
C GLU A 327 21.24 16.45 -10.05
N PRO A 328 22.30 15.61 -10.03
CA PRO A 328 22.41 14.53 -9.07
C PRO A 328 22.25 15.03 -7.64
N VAL A 329 21.38 14.39 -6.88
CA VAL A 329 21.12 14.75 -5.49
C VAL A 329 21.24 13.51 -4.60
N ALA A 330 21.86 13.70 -3.43
CA ALA A 330 21.91 12.64 -2.42
C ALA A 330 20.53 12.50 -1.76
N LEU A 331 19.99 11.29 -1.78
CA LEU A 331 18.68 10.99 -1.23
C LEU A 331 18.71 9.59 -0.62
N GLU A 332 18.52 9.53 0.69
CA GLU A 332 18.47 8.27 1.45
C GLU A 332 19.63 7.30 1.14
N GLY A 333 20.87 7.80 1.31
CA GLY A 333 22.08 7.00 1.17
C GLY A 333 22.54 6.68 -0.26
N THR A 334 21.76 7.09 -1.27
CA THR A 334 22.13 6.95 -2.69
C THR A 334 22.09 8.27 -3.43
N THR A 335 22.74 8.34 -4.59
CA THR A 335 22.64 9.51 -5.49
C THR A 335 21.63 9.21 -6.58
N VAL A 336 20.61 10.02 -6.70
CA VAL A 336 19.60 9.94 -7.76
C VAL A 336 19.72 11.12 -8.71
N SER A 337 19.45 10.89 -9.99
CA SER A 337 19.51 11.90 -11.06
C SER A 337 18.37 11.78 -12.08
N ARG A 338 17.45 10.84 -11.85
CA ARG A 338 16.33 10.52 -12.73
C ARG A 338 15.12 10.13 -11.88
N ALA A 339 13.93 10.59 -12.27
CA ALA A 339 12.66 10.20 -11.65
C ALA A 339 11.57 10.14 -12.71
N SER A 340 10.65 9.19 -12.60
CA SER A 340 9.47 9.14 -13.45
C SER A 340 8.58 10.37 -13.25
N LEU A 341 8.04 10.89 -14.35
CA LEU A 341 6.98 11.90 -14.37
C LEU A 341 5.63 11.30 -14.76
N CYS A 342 5.56 9.97 -14.80
CA CYS A 342 4.36 9.18 -15.12
C CYS A 342 3.83 9.47 -16.54
N ASN A 343 3.06 10.55 -16.72
CA ASN A 343 2.42 10.92 -17.97
C ASN A 343 2.32 12.46 -18.14
N ILE A 344 1.75 12.90 -19.26
CA ILE A 344 1.61 14.34 -19.57
C ILE A 344 0.71 15.05 -18.55
N SER A 345 -0.40 14.44 -18.14
CA SER A 345 -1.33 15.03 -17.17
C SER A 345 -0.65 15.30 -15.84
N GLU A 346 0.21 14.36 -15.39
CA GLU A 346 0.99 14.54 -14.17
C GLU A 346 2.06 15.64 -14.32
N MET A 347 2.70 15.77 -15.49
CA MET A 347 3.62 16.88 -15.76
C MET A 347 2.92 18.23 -15.70
N GLU A 348 1.69 18.30 -16.23
CA GLU A 348 0.86 19.51 -16.17
C GLU A 348 0.45 19.83 -14.73
N ARG A 349 0.00 18.82 -13.98
CA ARG A 349 -0.39 18.93 -12.57
C ARG A 349 0.77 19.42 -11.70
N LEU A 350 1.95 18.85 -11.87
CA LEU A 350 3.17 19.25 -11.17
C LEU A 350 3.70 20.61 -11.62
N GLY A 351 3.31 21.05 -12.79
CA GLY A 351 3.79 22.31 -13.37
C GLY A 351 5.23 22.23 -13.87
N ILE A 352 5.61 21.13 -14.52
CA ILE A 352 6.94 20.94 -15.10
C ILE A 352 7.26 22.02 -16.15
N GLY A 353 8.50 22.52 -16.15
CA GLY A 353 9.05 23.41 -17.18
C GLY A 353 10.51 23.08 -17.45
N GLU A 354 10.95 23.14 -18.71
CA GLU A 354 12.23 22.61 -19.19
C GLU A 354 13.32 23.68 -19.47
N ASP A 355 13.28 24.83 -18.82
CA ASP A 355 14.29 25.87 -19.10
C ASP A 355 15.60 25.74 -18.29
N GLY A 356 15.79 24.63 -17.57
CA GLY A 356 16.97 24.35 -16.75
C GLY A 356 17.04 25.12 -15.43
N LYS A 357 15.93 25.74 -15.00
CA LYS A 357 15.82 26.49 -13.73
C LYS A 357 14.68 25.99 -12.86
N THR A 358 13.86 25.06 -13.37
CA THR A 358 12.78 24.46 -12.62
C THR A 358 13.34 23.66 -11.46
N THR A 359 12.90 23.97 -10.25
CA THR A 359 13.31 23.26 -9.03
C THR A 359 12.28 22.19 -8.71
N LEU A 360 12.73 20.95 -8.72
CA LEU A 360 11.94 19.76 -8.39
C LEU A 360 12.10 19.40 -6.93
N ASP A 361 11.04 18.80 -6.37
CA ASP A 361 11.07 18.12 -5.08
C ASP A 361 10.95 16.60 -5.33
N ILE A 362 11.98 15.87 -4.94
CA ILE A 362 12.14 14.42 -5.24
C ILE A 362 12.13 13.62 -3.94
N ILE A 363 11.37 12.54 -3.92
CA ILE A 363 11.41 11.52 -2.85
C ILE A 363 11.82 10.16 -3.43
N LYS A 364 12.11 9.21 -2.55
CA LYS A 364 12.11 7.79 -2.89
C LYS A 364 10.84 7.14 -2.35
N ALA A 365 9.90 6.86 -3.24
CA ALA A 365 8.71 6.10 -2.87
C ALA A 365 9.14 4.71 -2.37
N ASN A 366 8.61 4.33 -1.21
CA ASN A 366 8.95 3.07 -0.52
C ASN A 366 10.45 2.83 -0.38
N LYS A 367 11.25 3.90 -0.23
CA LYS A 367 12.73 3.86 -0.09
C LYS A 367 13.49 3.39 -1.35
N ILE A 368 12.82 3.10 -2.45
CA ILE A 368 13.41 2.48 -3.64
C ILE A 368 13.28 3.34 -4.88
N ILE A 369 12.08 3.81 -5.22
CA ILE A 369 11.75 4.42 -6.52
C ILE A 369 11.79 5.94 -6.45
N PRO A 370 12.71 6.63 -7.17
CA PRO A 370 12.69 8.09 -7.25
C PRO A 370 11.44 8.59 -7.95
N LYS A 371 10.69 9.49 -7.29
CA LYS A 371 9.46 10.12 -7.79
C LYS A 371 9.53 11.62 -7.59
N CYS A 372 9.10 12.39 -8.59
CA CYS A 372 8.90 13.83 -8.46
C CYS A 372 7.52 14.07 -7.81
N ILE A 373 7.50 14.77 -6.69
CA ILE A 373 6.27 15.07 -5.93
C ILE A 373 5.85 16.53 -6.05
N GLY A 374 6.69 17.41 -6.57
CA GLY A 374 6.37 18.81 -6.68
C GLY A 374 7.40 19.61 -7.47
N VAL A 375 6.96 20.81 -7.86
CA VAL A 375 7.80 21.84 -8.45
C VAL A 375 7.71 23.08 -7.57
N LYS A 376 8.84 23.45 -6.95
CA LYS A 376 8.89 24.64 -6.08
C LYS A 376 9.03 25.93 -6.87
N LYS A 377 9.73 25.86 -7.98
CA LYS A 377 9.91 26.99 -8.89
C LYS A 377 9.79 26.47 -10.32
N LYS A 378 8.78 26.93 -11.02
CA LYS A 378 8.57 26.62 -12.43
C LYS A 378 9.22 27.68 -13.31
N GLU A 379 9.98 27.24 -14.29
CA GLU A 379 10.53 28.09 -15.35
C GLU A 379 10.28 27.42 -16.71
N GLY A 380 9.66 28.15 -17.64
CA GLY A 380 9.36 27.66 -18.98
C GLY A 380 8.17 26.67 -19.06
N THR A 381 8.11 25.98 -20.17
CA THR A 381 7.12 24.94 -20.49
C THR A 381 7.83 23.69 -20.94
N PHE A 382 7.18 22.53 -20.92
CA PHE A 382 7.73 21.32 -21.52
C PHE A 382 7.22 21.14 -22.95
N THR A 383 7.97 20.37 -23.74
CA THR A 383 7.64 20.08 -25.14
C THR A 383 7.32 18.58 -25.28
N ILE A 384 6.17 18.28 -25.89
CA ILE A 384 5.79 16.91 -26.22
C ILE A 384 6.40 16.57 -27.58
N PRO A 385 7.16 15.49 -27.73
CA PRO A 385 7.78 15.15 -29.01
C PRO A 385 6.73 14.73 -30.05
N GLU A 386 6.77 15.31 -31.25
CA GLU A 386 5.90 14.91 -32.36
C GLU A 386 6.31 13.56 -32.98
N PHE A 387 7.54 13.12 -32.73
CA PHE A 387 8.09 11.88 -33.23
C PHE A 387 8.82 11.13 -32.12
N CYS A 388 8.69 9.81 -32.13
CA CYS A 388 9.42 8.94 -31.21
C CYS A 388 10.93 9.18 -31.32
N PRO A 389 11.63 9.43 -30.22
CA PRO A 389 13.07 9.72 -30.24
C PRO A 389 13.93 8.50 -30.68
N VAL A 390 13.37 7.30 -30.71
CA VAL A 390 14.08 6.05 -31.08
C VAL A 390 13.73 5.61 -32.49
N CYS A 391 12.46 5.40 -32.81
CA CYS A 391 12.04 4.84 -34.10
C CYS A 391 11.54 5.90 -35.10
N HIS A 392 11.45 7.17 -34.70
CA HIS A 392 10.99 8.29 -35.51
C HIS A 392 9.56 8.16 -36.06
N ALA A 393 8.75 7.22 -35.54
CA ALA A 393 7.33 7.18 -35.81
C ALA A 393 6.63 8.43 -35.23
N ARG A 394 5.56 8.87 -35.87
CA ARG A 394 4.76 10.00 -35.37
C ARG A 394 4.05 9.59 -34.09
N THR A 395 4.08 10.46 -33.08
CA THR A 395 3.43 10.25 -31.78
C THR A 395 2.01 10.80 -31.78
N GLU A 396 1.16 10.20 -30.97
CA GLU A 396 -0.21 10.64 -30.73
C GLU A 396 -0.45 10.72 -29.22
N ILE A 397 -1.17 11.74 -28.77
CA ILE A 397 -1.61 11.83 -27.38
C ILE A 397 -2.91 11.05 -27.28
N ARG A 398 -2.92 10.02 -26.43
CA ARG A 398 -4.13 9.30 -26.08
C ARG A 398 -4.65 9.81 -24.75
N ILE A 399 -5.94 10.06 -24.67
CA ILE A 399 -6.64 10.38 -23.43
C ILE A 399 -7.44 9.13 -23.11
N SER A 400 -7.05 8.44 -22.01
CA SER A 400 -7.88 7.35 -21.49
C SER A 400 -9.13 7.95 -20.85
N GLU A 401 -10.30 7.58 -21.32
CA GLU A 401 -11.56 7.84 -20.61
C GLU A 401 -11.66 6.79 -19.47
N HIS A 402 -11.20 7.14 -18.28
CA HIS A 402 -11.44 6.38 -17.06
C HIS A 402 -11.96 7.28 -15.96
#